data_3663be7a8d3f8ec1f703df4916f1f034
#
_entry.id   3663be7a8d3f8ec1f703df4916f1f034
#
_cell.length_a   1.000
_cell.length_b   1.000
_cell.length_c   1.000
_cell.angle_alpha   90.00
_cell.angle_beta   90.00
_cell.angle_gamma   90.00
#
_symmetry.space_group_name_H-M   'P 1'
#
loop_
_entity.id
_entity.type
_entity.pdbx_description
1 polymer ?
#
loop_
_entity_poly.entity_id
_entity_poly.type
_entity_poly.pdbx_seq_one_letter_code
_entity_poly.pdbx_strand_id
1 'polypeptide(L)'
;LVQVALDVFDQHMPTSNQIVCQHVLPRVGREDLLSPHKGEVTEAGLRTNISVGIEYTAAWLSGRGAVPIHNLMEDAATAEISRSQIWQWIHHEVAVQRADGESVILTKQGFEDILHEELAKIREALGQAAFEAGRYPTAASIFAETASSDELTDFLTLPAYDALRALA
;
A
#
# COMPACT_ATOMS: atom_id res chain seq x y z
N LEU A 1 24.81 -2.68 14.18
CA LEU A 1 23.53 -3.46 14.10
C LEU A 1 23.76 -4.96 14.32
N VAL A 2 24.79 -5.57 13.70
CA VAL A 2 25.07 -7.02 13.83
C VAL A 2 25.26 -7.42 15.31
N GLN A 3 26.09 -6.68 16.07
CA GLN A 3 26.31 -6.99 17.49
C GLN A 3 25.02 -6.87 18.30
N VAL A 4 24.21 -5.83 18.05
CA VAL A 4 22.91 -5.66 18.74
C VAL A 4 21.97 -6.83 18.47
N ALA A 5 21.93 -7.33 17.22
CA ALA A 5 21.13 -8.50 16.87
C ALA A 5 21.64 -9.77 17.58
N LEU A 6 22.96 -10.00 17.60
CA LEU A 6 23.56 -11.13 18.30
C LEU A 6 23.25 -11.09 19.79
N ASP A 7 23.40 -9.95 20.45
CA ASP A 7 23.11 -9.78 21.87
C ASP A 7 21.65 -10.11 22.22
N VAL A 8 20.70 -9.71 21.34
CA VAL A 8 19.28 -10.05 21.49
C VAL A 8 19.04 -11.55 21.28
N PHE A 9 19.66 -12.16 20.25
CA PHE A 9 19.55 -13.59 20.03
C PHE A 9 20.13 -14.39 21.19
N ASP A 10 21.33 -14.03 21.70
CA ASP A 10 21.97 -14.71 22.83
C ASP A 10 21.14 -14.61 24.11
N GLN A 11 20.43 -13.51 24.29
CA GLN A 11 19.54 -13.30 25.42
C GLN A 11 18.27 -14.17 25.36
N HIS A 12 17.69 -14.32 24.17
CA HIS A 12 16.39 -14.98 24.00
C HIS A 12 16.46 -16.42 23.46
N MET A 13 17.62 -16.83 22.94
CA MET A 13 17.86 -18.15 22.35
C MET A 13 19.01 -18.86 23.08
N PRO A 14 18.76 -19.42 24.27
CA PRO A 14 19.80 -19.98 25.11
C PRO A 14 20.48 -21.25 24.57
N THR A 15 19.93 -21.83 23.50
CA THR A 15 20.44 -23.04 22.82
C THR A 15 20.52 -22.85 21.32
N SER A 16 21.33 -23.65 20.64
CA SER A 16 21.50 -23.61 19.18
C SER A 16 20.26 -24.06 18.40
N ASN A 17 19.29 -24.71 19.05
CA ASN A 17 18.06 -25.19 18.43
C ASN A 17 16.86 -24.87 19.32
N GLN A 18 15.89 -24.18 18.75
CA GLN A 18 14.66 -23.71 19.44
C GLN A 18 13.42 -24.56 19.12
N ILE A 19 13.57 -25.72 18.46
CA ILE A 19 12.43 -26.59 18.11
C ILE A 19 11.65 -27.00 19.35
N VAL A 20 12.32 -27.22 20.48
CA VAL A 20 11.68 -27.56 21.77
C VAL A 20 10.86 -26.42 22.37
N CYS A 21 11.08 -25.18 21.92
CA CYS A 21 10.36 -24.00 22.36
C CYS A 21 9.12 -23.70 21.52
N GLN A 22 8.67 -24.65 20.67
CA GLN A 22 7.45 -24.49 19.88
C GLN A 22 6.25 -24.27 20.80
N HIS A 23 5.67 -23.10 20.70
CA HIS A 23 4.36 -22.85 21.29
C HIS A 23 3.31 -23.65 20.55
N VAL A 24 2.46 -24.34 21.30
CA VAL A 24 1.26 -24.95 20.72
C VAL A 24 0.38 -23.79 20.24
N LEU A 25 0.34 -23.60 18.91
CA LEU A 25 -0.54 -22.62 18.32
C LEU A 25 -2.00 -22.97 18.64
N PRO A 26 -2.86 -22.01 18.94
CA PRO A 26 -4.28 -22.25 19.11
C PRO A 26 -4.81 -22.92 17.84
N ARG A 27 -5.76 -23.84 18.01
CA ARG A 27 -6.40 -24.47 16.85
C ARG A 27 -7.17 -23.42 16.07
N VAL A 28 -6.68 -23.11 14.87
CA VAL A 28 -7.34 -22.21 13.94
C VAL A 28 -8.39 -23.00 13.16
N GLY A 29 -9.66 -22.63 13.31
CA GLY A 29 -10.77 -23.25 12.62
C GLY A 29 -11.22 -22.43 11.40
N ARG A 30 -12.27 -22.92 10.73
CA ARG A 30 -12.86 -22.24 9.57
C ARG A 30 -13.37 -20.82 9.92
N GLU A 31 -13.99 -20.68 11.07
CA GLU A 31 -14.55 -19.39 11.53
C GLU A 31 -13.45 -18.34 11.72
N ASP A 32 -12.30 -18.73 12.27
CA ASP A 32 -11.16 -17.84 12.46
C ASP A 32 -10.60 -17.34 11.11
N LEU A 33 -10.54 -18.24 10.11
CA LEU A 33 -10.03 -17.93 8.77
C LEU A 33 -11.01 -17.06 7.96
N LEU A 34 -12.30 -17.19 8.20
CA LEU A 34 -13.34 -16.41 7.50
C LEU A 34 -13.73 -15.13 8.23
N SER A 35 -13.22 -14.92 9.44
CA SER A 35 -13.50 -13.72 10.21
C SER A 35 -12.81 -12.50 9.57
N PRO A 36 -13.55 -11.47 9.17
CA PRO A 36 -12.93 -10.25 8.67
C PRO A 36 -12.13 -9.57 9.79
N HIS A 37 -11.01 -8.96 9.42
CA HIS A 37 -10.23 -8.17 10.36
C HIS A 37 -11.06 -7.01 10.92
N LYS A 38 -11.06 -6.89 12.23
CA LYS A 38 -11.67 -5.75 12.91
C LYS A 38 -10.66 -4.63 13.00
N GLY A 39 -11.04 -3.45 12.52
CA GLY A 39 -10.19 -2.27 12.57
C GLY A 39 -10.94 -1.07 12.04
N GLU A 40 -10.44 0.09 12.35
CA GLU A 40 -10.96 1.35 11.85
C GLU A 40 -10.25 1.70 10.55
N VAL A 41 -11.00 2.16 9.54
CA VAL A 41 -10.43 2.74 8.33
C VAL A 41 -10.21 4.22 8.61
N THR A 42 -8.96 4.65 8.55
CA THR A 42 -8.59 6.04 8.87
C THR A 42 -8.15 6.79 7.61
N GLU A 43 -8.36 8.11 7.61
CA GLU A 43 -7.86 8.97 6.53
C GLU A 43 -6.33 8.90 6.40
N ALA A 44 -5.61 8.78 7.52
CA ALA A 44 -4.17 8.60 7.48
C ALA A 44 -3.75 7.30 6.78
N GLY A 45 -4.46 6.19 7.03
CA GLY A 45 -4.25 4.92 6.34
C GLY A 45 -4.59 4.99 4.84
N LEU A 46 -5.69 5.68 4.50
CA LEU A 46 -6.07 5.93 3.11
C LEU A 46 -4.98 6.73 2.37
N ARG A 47 -4.49 7.82 2.96
CA ARG A 47 -3.40 8.64 2.42
C ARG A 47 -2.11 7.84 2.22
N THR A 48 -1.76 6.99 3.19
CA THR A 48 -0.61 6.09 3.08
C THR A 48 -0.77 5.11 1.91
N ASN A 49 -1.91 4.46 1.77
CA ASN A 49 -2.19 3.57 0.65
C ASN A 49 -2.07 4.28 -0.71
N ILE A 50 -2.55 5.52 -0.80
CA ILE A 50 -2.46 6.33 -2.02
C ILE A 50 -1.01 6.69 -2.33
N SER A 51 -0.26 7.25 -1.37
CA SER A 51 1.12 7.68 -1.61
C SER A 51 2.02 6.50 -1.98
N VAL A 52 1.94 5.39 -1.22
CA VAL A 52 2.72 4.17 -1.50
C VAL A 52 2.35 3.58 -2.86
N GLY A 53 1.07 3.53 -3.20
CA GLY A 53 0.61 3.00 -4.48
C GLY A 53 1.11 3.81 -5.67
N ILE A 54 1.06 5.14 -5.60
CA ILE A 54 1.58 6.04 -6.64
C ILE A 54 3.10 5.91 -6.75
N GLU A 55 3.84 6.02 -5.63
CA GLU A 55 5.29 5.98 -5.62
C GLU A 55 5.83 4.63 -6.11
N TYR A 56 5.20 3.53 -5.69
CA TYR A 56 5.56 2.19 -6.19
C TYR A 56 5.31 2.06 -7.70
N THR A 57 4.12 2.45 -8.17
CA THR A 57 3.77 2.37 -9.59
C THR A 57 4.72 3.21 -10.46
N ALA A 58 5.09 4.41 -10.01
CA ALA A 58 6.07 5.26 -10.70
C ALA A 58 7.45 4.60 -10.78
N ALA A 59 7.90 3.98 -9.71
CA ALA A 59 9.16 3.24 -9.67
C ALA A 59 9.12 2.00 -10.58
N TRP A 60 8.01 1.27 -10.58
CA TRP A 60 7.80 0.11 -11.44
C TRP A 60 7.81 0.49 -12.93
N LEU A 61 7.13 1.58 -13.31
CA LEU A 61 7.17 2.14 -14.67
C LEU A 61 8.58 2.59 -15.08
N SER A 62 9.47 2.78 -14.11
CA SER A 62 10.89 3.12 -14.31
C SER A 62 11.81 1.89 -14.23
N GLY A 63 11.24 0.65 -14.19
CA GLY A 63 11.98 -0.62 -14.21
C GLY A 63 12.45 -1.12 -12.85
N ARG A 64 11.90 -0.61 -11.73
CA ARG A 64 12.26 -1.04 -10.38
C ARG A 64 11.11 -1.81 -9.74
N GLY A 65 11.35 -3.08 -9.33
CA GLY A 65 10.35 -3.96 -8.75
C GLY A 65 10.33 -4.01 -7.22
N ALA A 66 11.38 -3.52 -6.55
CA ALA A 66 11.46 -3.36 -5.10
C ALA A 66 11.98 -1.95 -4.79
N VAL A 67 11.27 -1.22 -3.94
CA VAL A 67 11.46 0.23 -3.76
C VAL A 67 11.40 0.61 -2.29
N PRO A 68 12.40 1.33 -1.75
CA PRO A 68 12.32 1.87 -0.40
C PRO A 68 11.35 3.07 -0.39
N ILE A 69 10.21 2.89 0.29
CA ILE A 69 9.20 3.92 0.49
C ILE A 69 8.90 3.98 1.99
N HIS A 70 8.91 5.17 2.59
CA HIS A 70 8.67 5.39 4.03
C HIS A 70 9.45 4.44 4.95
N ASN A 71 10.74 4.20 4.64
CA ASN A 71 11.66 3.28 5.36
C ASN A 71 11.28 1.79 5.30
N LEU A 72 10.37 1.40 4.42
CA LEU A 72 10.02 0.02 4.14
C LEU A 72 10.45 -0.33 2.71
N MET A 73 10.76 -1.61 2.47
CA MET A 73 11.06 -2.12 1.13
C MET A 73 9.78 -2.67 0.53
N GLU A 74 9.15 -1.85 -0.29
CA GLU A 74 7.86 -2.15 -0.91
C GLU A 74 8.00 -2.89 -2.22
N ASP A 75 7.03 -3.76 -2.51
CA ASP A 75 6.94 -4.52 -3.75
C ASP A 75 5.54 -4.41 -4.40
N ALA A 76 5.31 -5.16 -5.48
CA ALA A 76 4.05 -5.13 -6.20
C ALA A 76 2.85 -5.52 -5.33
N ALA A 77 3.05 -6.42 -4.35
CA ALA A 77 1.98 -6.85 -3.47
C ALA A 77 1.45 -5.69 -2.61
N THR A 78 2.33 -4.80 -2.13
CA THR A 78 1.90 -3.62 -1.37
C THR A 78 1.01 -2.70 -2.20
N ALA A 79 1.37 -2.43 -3.46
CA ALA A 79 0.55 -1.59 -4.35
C ALA A 79 -0.80 -2.26 -4.68
N GLU A 80 -0.79 -3.58 -4.90
CA GLU A 80 -2.02 -4.37 -5.14
C GLU A 80 -2.95 -4.38 -3.93
N ILE A 81 -2.41 -4.55 -2.72
CA ILE A 81 -3.18 -4.50 -1.48
C ILE A 81 -3.76 -3.09 -1.30
N SER A 82 -2.95 -2.05 -1.46
CA SER A 82 -3.36 -0.66 -1.28
C SER A 82 -4.51 -0.27 -2.19
N ARG A 83 -4.41 -0.55 -3.51
CA ARG A 83 -5.47 -0.23 -4.45
C ARG A 83 -6.74 -1.04 -4.21
N SER A 84 -6.58 -2.34 -3.87
CA SER A 84 -7.72 -3.23 -3.62
C SER A 84 -8.48 -2.87 -2.35
N GLN A 85 -7.79 -2.43 -1.30
CA GLN A 85 -8.42 -1.91 -0.09
C GLN A 85 -9.24 -0.65 -0.40
N ILE A 86 -8.68 0.30 -1.15
CA ILE A 86 -9.39 1.54 -1.54
C ILE A 86 -10.60 1.20 -2.38
N TRP A 87 -10.46 0.29 -3.36
CA TRP A 87 -11.58 -0.18 -4.18
C TRP A 87 -12.71 -0.76 -3.31
N GLN A 88 -12.39 -1.63 -2.36
CA GLN A 88 -13.36 -2.20 -1.43
C GLN A 88 -14.02 -1.12 -0.57
N TRP A 89 -13.25 -0.16 -0.07
CA TRP A 89 -13.80 0.91 0.77
C TRP A 89 -14.77 1.81 0.01
N ILE A 90 -14.48 2.12 -1.25
CA ILE A 90 -15.41 2.86 -2.13
C ILE A 90 -16.64 2.01 -2.45
N HIS A 91 -16.43 0.76 -2.88
CA HIS A 91 -17.50 -0.13 -3.34
C HIS A 91 -18.50 -0.48 -2.22
N HIS A 92 -18.03 -0.59 -0.99
CA HIS A 92 -18.85 -0.90 0.18
C HIS A 92 -19.22 0.33 1.03
N GLU A 93 -19.02 1.53 0.51
CA GLU A 93 -19.36 2.79 1.18
C GLU A 93 -18.83 2.85 2.62
N VAL A 94 -17.56 2.47 2.82
CA VAL A 94 -16.95 2.38 4.13
C VAL A 94 -16.71 3.78 4.71
N ALA A 95 -17.05 3.96 5.99
CA ALA A 95 -16.76 5.19 6.70
C ALA A 95 -15.27 5.28 7.04
N VAL A 96 -14.65 6.38 6.64
CA VAL A 96 -13.26 6.73 6.93
C VAL A 96 -13.22 7.72 8.08
N GLN A 97 -12.48 7.38 9.12
CA GLN A 97 -12.33 8.22 10.31
C GLN A 97 -11.26 9.29 10.08
N ARG A 98 -11.63 10.55 10.26
CA ARG A 98 -10.74 11.70 10.18
C ARG A 98 -10.03 11.98 11.50
N ALA A 99 -8.98 12.78 11.43
CA ALA A 99 -8.19 13.18 12.60
C ALA A 99 -8.99 14.03 13.61
N ASP A 100 -10.03 14.72 13.16
CA ASP A 100 -10.95 15.50 13.99
C ASP A 100 -12.02 14.66 14.71
N GLY A 101 -12.04 13.34 14.44
CA GLY A 101 -13.01 12.39 14.99
C GLY A 101 -14.28 12.23 14.18
N GLU A 102 -14.45 12.98 13.07
CA GLU A 102 -15.56 12.78 12.16
C GLU A 102 -15.35 11.53 11.29
N SER A 103 -16.44 10.87 10.94
CA SER A 103 -16.44 9.75 9.99
C SER A 103 -17.19 10.14 8.72
N VAL A 104 -16.55 9.97 7.59
CA VAL A 104 -17.09 10.32 6.27
C VAL A 104 -17.07 9.11 5.36
N ILE A 105 -18.18 8.83 4.66
CA ILE A 105 -18.24 7.77 3.66
C ILE A 105 -17.26 8.07 2.52
N LEU A 106 -16.40 7.10 2.20
CA LEU A 106 -15.47 7.24 1.09
C LEU A 106 -16.20 7.08 -0.24
N THR A 107 -16.23 8.17 -0.99
CA THR A 107 -16.76 8.21 -2.35
C THR A 107 -15.62 8.23 -3.37
N LYS A 108 -15.90 7.93 -4.65
CA LYS A 108 -14.92 8.11 -5.74
C LYS A 108 -14.36 9.53 -5.75
N GLN A 109 -15.22 10.55 -5.63
CA GLN A 109 -14.78 11.95 -5.61
C GLN A 109 -13.88 12.25 -4.40
N GLY A 110 -14.27 11.79 -3.21
CA GLY A 110 -13.45 11.98 -2.00
C GLY A 110 -12.08 11.30 -2.10
N PHE A 111 -12.02 10.13 -2.74
CA PHE A 111 -10.76 9.46 -3.04
C PHE A 111 -9.91 10.27 -4.04
N GLU A 112 -10.49 10.75 -5.13
CA GLU A 112 -9.80 11.55 -6.14
C GLU A 112 -9.24 12.85 -5.55
N ASP A 113 -9.99 13.52 -4.70
CA ASP A 113 -9.55 14.75 -4.01
C ASP A 113 -8.30 14.47 -3.16
N ILE A 114 -8.32 13.40 -2.36
CA ILE A 114 -7.18 13.00 -1.52
C ILE A 114 -5.99 12.55 -2.39
N LEU A 115 -6.24 11.84 -3.49
CA LEU A 115 -5.19 11.42 -4.43
C LEU A 115 -4.47 12.64 -5.02
N HIS A 116 -5.19 13.68 -5.43
CA HIS A 116 -4.59 14.90 -5.94
C HIS A 116 -3.76 15.62 -4.87
N GLU A 117 -4.21 15.63 -3.61
CA GLU A 117 -3.45 16.19 -2.50
C GLU A 117 -2.14 15.43 -2.27
N GLU A 118 -2.18 14.09 -2.24
CA GLU A 118 -0.97 13.27 -2.05
C GLU A 118 -0.01 13.41 -3.23
N LEU A 119 -0.53 13.45 -4.47
CA LEU A 119 0.28 13.70 -5.66
C LEU A 119 0.97 15.08 -5.61
N ALA A 120 0.29 16.09 -5.11
CA ALA A 120 0.89 17.42 -4.90
C ALA A 120 2.00 17.39 -3.84
N LYS A 121 1.83 16.68 -2.73
CA LYS A 121 2.87 16.49 -1.70
C LYS A 121 4.09 15.76 -2.28
N ILE A 122 3.89 14.69 -3.04
CA ILE A 122 4.97 13.96 -3.72
C ILE A 122 5.75 14.91 -4.65
N ARG A 123 5.05 15.72 -5.45
CA ARG A 123 5.67 16.71 -6.33
C ARG A 123 6.47 17.75 -5.56
N GLU A 124 5.96 18.26 -4.46
CA GLU A 124 6.65 19.21 -3.60
C GLU A 124 7.93 18.61 -3.00
N ALA A 125 7.85 17.39 -2.50
CA ALA A 125 8.98 16.68 -1.90
C ALA A 125 10.11 16.36 -2.89
N LEU A 126 9.75 15.97 -4.12
CA LEU A 126 10.72 15.60 -5.16
C LEU A 126 11.26 16.80 -5.96
N GLY A 127 10.48 17.87 -6.05
CA GLY A 127 10.70 18.96 -6.99
C GLY A 127 10.21 18.63 -8.41
N GLN A 128 9.89 19.67 -9.19
CA GLN A 128 9.23 19.55 -10.49
C GLN A 128 9.99 18.63 -11.47
N ALA A 129 11.30 18.81 -11.59
CA ALA A 129 12.11 18.05 -12.57
C ALA A 129 12.12 16.54 -12.27
N ALA A 130 12.29 16.14 -11.01
CA ALA A 130 12.28 14.72 -10.62
C ALA A 130 10.88 14.12 -10.73
N PHE A 131 9.84 14.88 -10.42
CA PHE A 131 8.45 14.48 -10.56
C PHE A 131 8.10 14.18 -12.03
N GLU A 132 8.45 15.05 -12.96
CA GLU A 132 8.20 14.87 -14.40
C GLU A 132 8.99 13.68 -14.96
N ALA A 133 10.26 13.56 -14.60
CA ALA A 133 11.10 12.44 -15.04
C ALA A 133 10.65 11.09 -14.48
N GLY A 134 10.01 11.07 -13.29
CA GLY A 134 9.65 9.86 -12.55
C GLY A 134 8.31 9.22 -12.95
N ARG A 135 7.63 9.72 -13.98
CA ARG A 135 6.34 9.20 -14.49
C ARG A 135 5.20 9.20 -13.45
N TYR A 136 5.27 10.04 -12.44
CA TYR A 136 4.26 10.13 -11.38
C TYR A 136 2.84 10.45 -11.88
N PRO A 137 2.63 11.34 -12.88
CA PRO A 137 1.29 11.56 -13.43
C PRO A 137 0.67 10.29 -14.04
N THR A 138 1.46 9.52 -14.80
CA THR A 138 0.99 8.25 -15.38
C THR A 138 0.69 7.22 -14.28
N ALA A 139 1.57 7.11 -13.28
CA ALA A 139 1.37 6.22 -12.14
C ALA A 139 0.10 6.56 -11.36
N ALA A 140 -0.15 7.85 -11.09
CA ALA A 140 -1.35 8.31 -10.42
C ALA A 140 -2.62 7.99 -11.20
N SER A 141 -2.60 8.15 -12.54
CA SER A 141 -3.73 7.80 -13.40
C SER A 141 -4.05 6.31 -13.36
N ILE A 142 -3.03 5.44 -13.47
CA ILE A 142 -3.20 3.98 -13.40
C ILE A 142 -3.72 3.57 -12.02
N PHE A 143 -3.15 4.13 -10.96
CA PHE A 143 -3.58 3.84 -9.60
C PHE A 143 -5.02 4.28 -9.35
N ALA A 144 -5.38 5.49 -9.77
CA ALA A 144 -6.74 6.02 -9.65
C ALA A 144 -7.76 5.13 -10.37
N GLU A 145 -7.49 4.79 -11.63
CA GLU A 145 -8.36 3.94 -12.43
C GLU A 145 -8.58 2.57 -11.77
N THR A 146 -7.48 1.90 -11.36
CA THR A 146 -7.57 0.56 -10.77
C THR A 146 -8.15 0.53 -9.36
N ALA A 147 -8.08 1.64 -8.62
CA ALA A 147 -8.63 1.77 -7.28
C ALA A 147 -10.09 2.25 -7.25
N SER A 148 -10.64 2.78 -8.36
CA SER A 148 -11.99 3.35 -8.38
C SER A 148 -12.88 2.86 -9.53
N SER A 149 -12.41 1.89 -10.33
CA SER A 149 -13.20 1.24 -11.40
C SER A 149 -14.45 0.56 -10.83
N ASP A 150 -15.49 0.40 -11.65
CA ASP A 150 -16.72 -0.27 -11.23
C ASP A 150 -16.50 -1.76 -10.96
N GLU A 151 -15.63 -2.40 -11.74
CA GLU A 151 -15.18 -3.77 -11.54
C GLU A 151 -13.73 -3.79 -11.06
N LEU A 152 -13.41 -4.73 -10.14
CA LEU A 152 -12.05 -4.87 -9.65
C LEU A 152 -11.14 -5.37 -10.78
N THR A 153 -10.17 -4.56 -11.15
CA THR A 153 -9.13 -4.94 -12.13
C THR A 153 -8.30 -6.11 -11.58
N ASP A 154 -8.00 -7.12 -12.40
CA ASP A 154 -7.25 -8.31 -11.95
C ASP A 154 -5.89 -7.95 -11.35
N PHE A 155 -5.09 -7.16 -12.07
CA PHE A 155 -3.78 -6.71 -11.62
C PHE A 155 -3.49 -5.27 -12.05
N LEU A 156 -2.93 -4.47 -11.13
CA LEU A 156 -2.44 -3.12 -11.39
C LEU A 156 -1.40 -3.08 -12.52
N THR A 157 -0.60 -4.13 -12.63
CA THR A 157 0.47 -4.22 -13.64
C THR A 157 -0.05 -4.41 -15.05
N LEU A 158 -1.30 -4.85 -15.27
CA LEU A 158 -1.86 -4.98 -16.63
C LEU A 158 -1.94 -3.63 -17.34
N PRO A 159 -2.68 -2.61 -16.84
CA PRO A 159 -2.69 -1.28 -17.44
C PRO A 159 -1.31 -0.60 -17.40
N ALA A 160 -0.47 -0.93 -16.39
CA ALA A 160 0.88 -0.40 -16.32
C ALA A 160 1.77 -0.92 -17.47
N TYR A 161 1.64 -2.18 -17.89
CA TYR A 161 2.31 -2.71 -19.08
C TYR A 161 1.84 -2.03 -20.38
N ASP A 162 0.54 -1.78 -20.50
CA ASP A 162 0.01 -1.07 -21.67
C ASP A 162 0.59 0.35 -21.75
N ALA A 163 0.69 1.04 -20.61
CA ALA A 163 1.34 2.34 -20.54
C ALA A 163 2.83 2.27 -20.93
N LEU A 164 3.58 1.24 -20.50
CA LEU A 164 4.98 1.04 -20.90
C LEU A 164 5.11 0.84 -22.41
N ARG A 165 4.24 0.04 -23.03
CA ARG A 165 4.24 -0.20 -24.48
C ARG A 165 3.91 1.05 -25.29
N ALA A 166 3.08 1.94 -24.75
CA ALA A 166 2.76 3.21 -25.41
C ALA A 166 3.90 4.23 -25.33
N LEU A 167 4.85 4.04 -24.39
CA LEU A 167 5.99 4.92 -24.16
C LEU A 167 7.28 4.45 -24.85
N ALA A 168 7.27 3.24 -25.43
CA ALA A 168 8.41 2.65 -26.14
C ALA A 168 8.40 3.02 -27.62
#